data_26a4ab881e21abc8ec6f552927e6d140
#
_entry.id   26a4ab881e21abc8ec6f552927e6d140
#
_cell.length_a   1.000
_cell.length_b   1.000
_cell.length_c   1.000
_cell.angle_alpha   90.00
_cell.angle_beta   90.00
_cell.angle_gamma   90.00
#
_symmetry.space_group_name_H-M   'P 1'
#
loop_
_entity.id
_entity.type
_entity.pdbx_description
1 polymer ?
#
loop_
_entity_poly.entity_id
_entity_poly.type
_entity_poly.pdbx_seq_one_letter_code
_entity_poly.pdbx_strand_id
1 'polypeptide(L)'
;SVAEFVATGCKGVPGAPAKGARKQAKTFVYRVHDEPNQEKVEALRNFIGNFGYKMGPTGNGKEISKELNSLFAAAKDTPEYNAIELLSLRTMAKARYDTENLGHYGLAFKYYTHFTSPIRRYPDMLVHRLLASYLEGGESAKQETYDKLCKYASEREVVAAEAERASI
;
A
#
# COMPACT_ATOMS: atom_id res chain seq x y z
N SER A 1 4.76 -12.55 -3.41
CA SER A 1 4.30 -11.52 -4.37
C SER A 1 5.47 -10.90 -5.12
N VAL A 2 5.21 -10.22 -6.27
CA VAL A 2 6.26 -9.53 -7.04
C VAL A 2 6.97 -8.48 -6.19
N ALA A 3 6.22 -7.69 -5.45
CA ALA A 3 6.77 -6.67 -4.55
C ALA A 3 7.69 -7.27 -3.47
N GLU A 4 7.31 -8.39 -2.89
CA GLU A 4 8.11 -9.11 -1.92
C GLU A 4 9.39 -9.71 -2.54
N PHE A 5 9.26 -10.29 -3.74
CA PHE A 5 10.39 -10.86 -4.49
C PHE A 5 11.51 -9.82 -4.70
N VAL A 6 11.16 -8.62 -5.17
CA VAL A 6 12.14 -7.53 -5.38
C VAL A 6 12.67 -6.98 -4.04
N ALA A 7 11.79 -6.76 -3.05
CA ALA A 7 12.19 -6.27 -1.73
C ALA A 7 13.15 -7.23 -0.99
N THR A 8 13.06 -8.53 -1.27
CA THR A 8 13.95 -9.55 -0.69
C THR A 8 15.20 -9.83 -1.52
N GLY A 9 15.48 -9.01 -2.54
CA GLY A 9 16.70 -9.05 -3.36
C GLY A 9 16.70 -10.09 -4.45
N CYS A 10 15.55 -10.34 -5.10
CA CYS A 10 15.42 -11.18 -6.29
C CYS A 10 16.11 -12.56 -6.16
N LYS A 11 15.83 -13.29 -5.11
CA LYS A 11 16.46 -14.58 -4.82
C LYS A 11 16.32 -15.56 -6.01
N GLY A 12 17.41 -16.22 -6.37
CA GLY A 12 17.42 -17.27 -7.39
C GLY A 12 17.57 -16.77 -8.83
N VAL A 13 17.88 -15.48 -9.03
CA VAL A 13 18.13 -14.90 -10.36
C VAL A 13 19.65 -14.73 -10.57
N PRO A 14 20.19 -14.87 -11.80
CA PRO A 14 21.57 -14.52 -12.13
C PRO A 14 21.88 -13.08 -11.69
N GLY A 15 23.02 -12.87 -11.00
CA GLY A 15 23.39 -11.58 -10.44
C GLY A 15 22.77 -11.25 -9.08
N ALA A 16 21.95 -12.13 -8.48
CA ALA A 16 21.51 -11.99 -7.11
C ALA A 16 22.71 -12.06 -6.12
N PRO A 17 22.75 -11.25 -5.04
CA PRO A 17 23.85 -11.25 -4.11
C PRO A 17 24.06 -12.63 -3.47
N ALA A 18 25.31 -13.06 -3.35
CA ALA A 18 25.69 -14.33 -2.74
C ALA A 18 25.15 -14.47 -1.30
N LYS A 19 24.97 -15.72 -0.83
CA LYS A 19 24.60 -16.01 0.56
C LYS A 19 25.60 -15.34 1.51
N GLY A 20 25.16 -14.35 2.30
CA GLY A 20 25.98 -13.63 3.26
C GLY A 20 26.22 -12.15 2.95
N ALA A 21 26.03 -11.67 1.72
CA ALA A 21 26.05 -10.24 1.44
C ALA A 21 24.79 -9.56 2.03
N ARG A 22 24.92 -8.34 2.59
CA ARG A 22 23.78 -7.52 3.00
C ARG A 22 22.88 -7.34 1.78
N LYS A 23 21.67 -7.89 1.86
CA LYS A 23 20.68 -7.80 0.79
C LYS A 23 20.22 -6.34 0.70
N GLN A 24 20.78 -5.61 -0.25
CA GLN A 24 20.29 -4.29 -0.58
C GLN A 24 19.03 -4.51 -1.44
N ALA A 25 17.88 -4.06 -0.93
CA ALA A 25 16.65 -4.05 -1.72
C ALA A 25 16.86 -3.19 -2.95
N LYS A 26 16.47 -3.68 -4.13
CA LYS A 26 16.52 -2.89 -5.36
C LYS A 26 15.38 -1.88 -5.37
N THR A 27 15.59 -0.72 -6.00
CA THR A 27 14.54 0.28 -6.23
C THR A 27 13.31 -0.34 -6.87
N PHE A 28 12.15 -0.11 -6.29
CA PHE A 28 10.90 -0.66 -6.80
C PHE A 28 9.75 0.31 -6.57
N VAL A 29 8.62 0.11 -7.27
CA VAL A 29 7.41 0.93 -7.11
C VAL A 29 6.42 0.15 -6.27
N TYR A 30 6.06 0.69 -5.12
CA TYR A 30 5.08 0.13 -4.21
C TYR A 30 3.78 0.94 -4.26
N ARG A 31 2.68 0.30 -3.93
CA ARG A 31 1.42 0.96 -3.60
C ARG A 31 1.30 0.97 -2.08
N VAL A 32 1.36 2.14 -1.48
CA VAL A 32 1.45 2.33 -0.04
C VAL A 32 0.34 3.24 0.47
N HIS A 33 0.04 3.14 1.75
CA HIS A 33 -0.79 4.09 2.46
C HIS A 33 0.06 4.86 3.45
N ASP A 34 -0.15 6.17 3.55
CA ASP A 34 0.37 6.95 4.65
C ASP A 34 -0.32 6.57 5.96
N GLU A 35 0.28 6.94 7.08
CA GLU A 35 -0.33 6.71 8.38
C GLU A 35 -1.71 7.37 8.46
N PRO A 36 -2.71 6.69 9.04
CA PRO A 36 -4.04 7.24 9.19
C PRO A 36 -4.02 8.51 10.06
N ASN A 37 -4.90 9.45 9.73
CA ASN A 37 -5.08 10.65 10.55
C ASN A 37 -5.61 10.27 11.94
N GLN A 38 -4.87 10.62 13.00
CA GLN A 38 -5.19 10.26 14.38
C GLN A 38 -6.56 10.79 14.83
N GLU A 39 -6.94 11.99 14.43
CA GLU A 39 -8.27 12.56 14.76
C GLU A 39 -9.40 11.70 14.18
N LYS A 40 -9.22 11.19 12.95
CA LYS A 40 -10.21 10.31 12.32
C LYS A 40 -10.25 8.94 12.99
N VAL A 41 -9.10 8.43 13.44
CA VAL A 41 -9.02 7.17 14.19
C VAL A 41 -9.74 7.30 15.53
N GLU A 42 -9.58 8.42 16.22
CA GLU A 42 -10.30 8.70 17.46
C GLU A 42 -11.81 8.84 17.25
N ALA A 43 -12.22 9.53 16.17
CA ALA A 43 -13.62 9.63 15.79
C ALA A 43 -14.23 8.24 15.52
N LEU A 44 -13.51 7.37 14.82
CA LEU A 44 -13.92 5.98 14.60
C LEU A 44 -14.03 5.23 15.94
N ARG A 45 -13.04 5.37 16.84
CA ARG A 45 -13.03 4.73 18.16
C ARG A 45 -14.25 5.13 18.99
N ASN A 46 -14.58 6.42 19.01
CA ASN A 46 -15.75 6.92 19.70
C ASN A 46 -17.05 6.38 19.09
N PHE A 47 -17.13 6.33 17.78
CA PHE A 47 -18.30 5.80 17.08
C PHE A 47 -18.53 4.31 17.39
N ILE A 48 -17.52 3.46 17.26
CA ILE A 48 -17.64 2.03 17.53
C ILE A 48 -17.89 1.73 19.01
N GLY A 49 -17.41 2.60 19.89
CA GLY A 49 -17.69 2.52 21.33
C GLY A 49 -19.18 2.57 21.67
N ASN A 50 -20.00 3.28 20.88
CA ASN A 50 -21.45 3.33 21.05
C ASN A 50 -22.13 1.99 20.80
N PHE A 51 -21.49 1.09 20.03
CA PHE A 51 -21.95 -0.26 19.74
C PHE A 51 -21.28 -1.34 20.63
N GLY A 52 -20.46 -0.90 21.59
CA GLY A 52 -19.77 -1.81 22.52
C GLY A 52 -18.46 -2.40 21.99
N TYR A 53 -18.02 -2.02 20.80
CA TYR A 53 -16.71 -2.44 20.27
C TYR A 53 -15.58 -1.62 20.89
N LYS A 54 -14.43 -2.25 21.07
CA LYS A 54 -13.23 -1.60 21.58
C LYS A 54 -12.11 -1.71 20.55
N MET A 55 -11.37 -0.64 20.36
CA MET A 55 -10.17 -0.57 19.52
C MET A 55 -8.99 -0.22 20.41
N GLY A 56 -7.95 -1.01 20.36
CA GLY A 56 -6.73 -0.82 21.16
C GLY A 56 -5.95 0.44 20.75
N PRO A 57 -4.84 0.73 21.45
CA PRO A 57 -3.97 1.85 21.10
C PRO A 57 -3.41 1.65 19.69
N THR A 58 -3.42 2.72 18.89
CA THR A 58 -3.04 2.72 17.48
C THR A 58 -1.80 3.60 17.29
N GLY A 59 -0.65 3.12 17.77
CA GLY A 59 0.60 3.88 17.70
C GLY A 59 1.25 3.90 16.31
N ASN A 60 0.95 2.90 15.47
CA ASN A 60 1.49 2.81 14.11
C ASN A 60 0.50 2.11 13.17
N GLY A 61 0.72 2.26 11.85
CA GLY A 61 -0.21 1.74 10.85
C GLY A 61 -0.40 0.22 10.84
N LYS A 62 0.56 -0.57 11.35
CA LYS A 62 0.42 -2.04 11.48
C LYS A 62 -0.53 -2.41 12.60
N GLU A 63 -0.47 -1.69 13.71
CA GLU A 63 -1.39 -1.87 14.83
C GLU A 63 -2.81 -1.51 14.40
N ILE A 64 -2.98 -0.38 13.72
CA ILE A 64 -4.27 0.04 13.16
C ILE A 64 -4.85 -1.02 12.23
N SER A 65 -4.06 -1.59 11.30
CA SER A 65 -4.53 -2.65 10.41
C SER A 65 -5.01 -3.88 11.18
N LYS A 66 -4.28 -4.28 12.21
CA LYS A 66 -4.64 -5.44 13.02
C LYS A 66 -5.94 -5.19 13.79
N GLU A 67 -6.06 -4.01 14.39
CA GLU A 67 -7.26 -3.61 15.13
C GLU A 67 -8.49 -3.51 14.21
N LEU A 68 -8.35 -2.92 13.01
CA LEU A 68 -9.43 -2.86 12.02
C LEU A 68 -9.86 -4.26 11.55
N ASN A 69 -8.91 -5.15 11.28
CA ASN A 69 -9.26 -6.53 10.91
C ASN A 69 -10.00 -7.28 12.05
N SER A 70 -9.59 -7.07 13.29
CA SER A 70 -10.26 -7.63 14.46
C SER A 70 -11.67 -7.05 14.62
N LEU A 71 -11.81 -5.73 14.40
CA LEU A 71 -13.11 -5.04 14.43
C LEU A 71 -14.06 -5.56 13.34
N PHE A 72 -13.57 -5.70 12.10
CA PHE A 72 -14.38 -6.25 11.01
C PHE A 72 -14.80 -7.70 11.27
N ALA A 73 -13.93 -8.51 11.84
CA ALA A 73 -14.28 -9.88 12.23
C ALA A 73 -15.33 -9.92 13.35
N ALA A 74 -15.24 -9.00 14.32
CA ALA A 74 -16.21 -8.91 15.42
C ALA A 74 -17.56 -8.33 15.00
N ALA A 75 -17.57 -7.38 14.06
CA ALA A 75 -18.81 -6.74 13.56
C ALA A 75 -19.45 -7.51 12.40
N LYS A 76 -18.81 -8.57 11.91
CA LYS A 76 -19.33 -9.35 10.80
C LYS A 76 -20.75 -9.86 11.11
N ASP A 77 -21.61 -9.76 10.12
CA ASP A 77 -23.03 -10.19 10.19
C ASP A 77 -23.90 -9.36 11.17
N THR A 78 -23.44 -8.18 11.61
CA THR A 78 -24.23 -7.25 12.43
C THR A 78 -24.80 -6.11 11.58
N PRO A 79 -25.93 -5.48 11.99
CA PRO A 79 -26.53 -4.36 11.24
C PRO A 79 -25.60 -3.16 11.06
N GLU A 80 -24.71 -2.91 12.03
CA GLU A 80 -23.77 -1.79 12.05
C GLU A 80 -22.52 -2.03 11.18
N TYR A 81 -22.31 -3.22 10.65
CA TYR A 81 -21.10 -3.57 9.88
C TYR A 81 -20.80 -2.57 8.75
N ASN A 82 -21.82 -2.27 7.94
CA ASN A 82 -21.65 -1.34 6.80
C ASN A 82 -21.24 0.08 7.23
N ALA A 83 -21.78 0.55 8.36
CA ALA A 83 -21.42 1.87 8.90
C ALA A 83 -19.98 1.88 9.43
N ILE A 84 -19.58 0.83 10.13
CA ILE A 84 -18.22 0.63 10.65
C ILE A 84 -17.22 0.55 9.48
N GLU A 85 -17.53 -0.24 8.44
CA GLU A 85 -16.69 -0.37 7.25
C GLU A 85 -16.52 0.98 6.54
N LEU A 86 -17.59 1.71 6.28
CA LEU A 86 -17.56 3.01 5.61
C LEU A 86 -16.74 4.05 6.39
N LEU A 87 -16.90 4.11 7.71
CA LEU A 87 -16.13 5.02 8.56
C LEU A 87 -14.67 4.62 8.63
N SER A 88 -14.38 3.33 8.73
CA SER A 88 -13.01 2.81 8.69
C SER A 88 -12.30 3.17 7.39
N LEU A 89 -12.97 3.05 6.25
CA LEU A 89 -12.42 3.48 4.95
C LEU A 89 -12.12 5.00 4.92
N ARG A 90 -12.94 5.82 5.56
CA ARG A 90 -12.72 7.27 5.66
C ARG A 90 -11.57 7.67 6.58
N THR A 91 -11.18 6.81 7.52
CA THR A 91 -10.01 7.04 8.37
C THR A 91 -8.70 6.77 7.67
N MET A 92 -8.72 5.92 6.64
CA MET A 92 -7.52 5.57 5.88
C MET A 92 -7.08 6.74 5.01
N ALA A 93 -5.78 7.01 4.99
CA ALA A 93 -5.18 7.90 4.02
C ALA A 93 -5.33 7.31 2.60
N LYS A 94 -5.37 8.17 1.58
CA LYS A 94 -5.37 7.70 0.19
C LYS A 94 -4.08 6.93 -0.09
N ALA A 95 -4.21 5.80 -0.80
CA ALA A 95 -3.03 5.08 -1.27
C ALA A 95 -2.30 5.93 -2.32
N ARG A 96 -0.96 5.84 -2.34
CA ARG A 96 -0.09 6.49 -3.31
C ARG A 96 0.97 5.53 -3.81
N TYR A 97 1.67 5.92 -4.86
CA TYR A 97 2.86 5.21 -5.33
C TYR A 97 4.09 5.78 -4.66
N ASP A 98 5.01 4.91 -4.25
CA ASP A 98 6.26 5.28 -3.60
C ASP A 98 7.34 4.25 -3.89
N THR A 99 8.61 4.65 -3.82
CA THR A 99 9.74 3.72 -3.85
C THR A 99 10.08 3.17 -2.46
N GLU A 100 9.60 3.83 -1.41
CA GLU A 100 9.70 3.34 -0.04
C GLU A 100 8.52 2.44 0.31
N ASN A 101 8.82 1.26 0.86
CA ASN A 101 7.78 0.31 1.25
C ASN A 101 7.24 0.62 2.66
N LEU A 102 6.19 1.39 2.74
CA LEU A 102 5.47 1.67 3.99
C LEU A 102 4.40 0.62 4.34
N GLY A 103 4.12 -0.30 3.40
CA GLY A 103 3.04 -1.27 3.51
C GLY A 103 1.70 -0.74 2.98
N HIS A 104 0.74 -1.65 2.85
CA HIS A 104 -0.62 -1.33 2.41
C HIS A 104 -1.62 -1.72 3.49
N TYR A 105 -1.97 -0.77 4.35
CA TYR A 105 -2.79 -1.03 5.54
C TYR A 105 -4.18 -1.56 5.21
N GLY A 106 -4.85 -0.99 4.23
CA GLY A 106 -6.20 -1.40 3.86
C GLY A 106 -6.32 -2.85 3.37
N LEU A 107 -5.21 -3.47 2.93
CA LEU A 107 -5.16 -4.87 2.53
C LEU A 107 -4.34 -5.73 3.52
N ALA A 108 -3.81 -5.13 4.59
CA ALA A 108 -2.91 -5.79 5.55
C ALA A 108 -1.67 -6.45 4.90
N PHE A 109 -1.22 -5.95 3.75
CA PHE A 109 -0.05 -6.45 3.06
C PHE A 109 1.23 -5.69 3.45
N LYS A 110 2.26 -6.45 3.81
CA LYS A 110 3.59 -5.90 4.07
C LYS A 110 4.26 -5.37 2.79
N TYR A 111 4.02 -6.02 1.65
CA TYR A 111 4.53 -5.65 0.34
C TYR A 111 3.39 -5.66 -0.66
N TYR A 112 3.10 -4.52 -1.25
CA TYR A 112 2.05 -4.43 -2.26
C TYR A 112 2.46 -3.53 -3.41
N THR A 113 2.11 -3.92 -4.63
CA THR A 113 2.28 -3.13 -5.84
C THR A 113 1.15 -3.42 -6.81
N HIS A 114 0.85 -2.46 -7.65
CA HIS A 114 0.00 -2.67 -8.82
C HIS A 114 0.83 -3.33 -9.93
N PHE A 115 0.31 -4.41 -10.51
CA PHE A 115 1.03 -5.22 -11.48
C PHE A 115 0.18 -5.67 -12.68
N THR A 116 -1.12 -5.83 -12.48
CA THR A 116 -1.98 -6.62 -13.38
C THR A 116 -2.64 -5.81 -14.50
N SER A 117 -2.45 -4.49 -14.56
CA SER A 117 -3.11 -3.63 -15.54
C SER A 117 -2.17 -2.62 -16.22
N PRO A 118 -1.05 -3.06 -16.86
CA PRO A 118 -0.06 -2.16 -17.44
C PRO A 118 -0.56 -1.36 -18.63
N ILE A 119 -1.66 -1.79 -19.27
CA ILE A 119 -2.27 -1.07 -20.41
C ILE A 119 -2.90 0.25 -19.98
N ARG A 120 -3.51 0.30 -18.79
CA ARG A 120 -4.25 1.47 -18.29
C ARG A 120 -3.63 2.15 -17.06
N ARG A 121 -2.64 1.53 -16.43
CA ARG A 121 -1.94 2.09 -15.27
C ARG A 121 -0.44 2.16 -15.53
N TYR A 122 0.04 3.39 -15.67
CA TYR A 122 1.47 3.63 -15.92
C TYR A 122 2.40 3.04 -14.84
N PRO A 123 2.09 3.08 -13.53
CA PRO A 123 2.93 2.43 -12.52
C PRO A 123 3.10 0.93 -12.71
N ASP A 124 2.07 0.22 -13.19
CA ASP A 124 2.18 -1.21 -13.50
C ASP A 124 3.25 -1.44 -14.58
N MET A 125 3.29 -0.59 -15.62
CA MET A 125 4.32 -0.68 -16.66
C MET A 125 5.73 -0.43 -16.09
N LEU A 126 5.87 0.53 -15.17
CA LEU A 126 7.15 0.77 -14.48
C LEU A 126 7.60 -0.46 -13.71
N VAL A 127 6.67 -1.11 -13.00
CA VAL A 127 6.93 -2.35 -12.25
C VAL A 127 7.37 -3.48 -13.18
N HIS A 128 6.71 -3.67 -14.33
CA HIS A 128 7.10 -4.67 -15.32
C HIS A 128 8.50 -4.43 -15.86
N ARG A 129 8.85 -3.19 -16.19
CA ARG A 129 10.19 -2.83 -16.70
C ARG A 129 11.28 -3.08 -15.66
N LEU A 130 11.05 -2.67 -14.40
CA LEU A 130 11.98 -2.92 -13.31
C LEU A 130 12.16 -4.42 -13.08
N LEU A 131 11.06 -5.18 -13.04
CA LEU A 131 11.11 -6.62 -12.84
C LEU A 131 11.87 -7.32 -13.96
N ALA A 132 11.61 -7.00 -15.23
CA ALA A 132 12.30 -7.57 -16.38
C ALA A 132 13.81 -7.31 -16.28
N SER A 133 14.23 -6.06 -16.06
CA SER A 133 15.63 -5.70 -15.88
C SER A 133 16.27 -6.48 -14.72
N TYR A 134 15.59 -6.65 -13.61
CA TYR A 134 16.13 -7.35 -12.45
C TYR A 134 16.19 -8.87 -12.62
N LEU A 135 15.30 -9.46 -13.43
CA LEU A 135 15.34 -10.87 -13.80
C LEU A 135 16.52 -11.17 -14.72
N GLU A 136 16.92 -10.23 -15.56
CA GLU A 136 18.10 -10.30 -16.42
C GLU A 136 19.42 -9.99 -15.68
N GLY A 137 19.37 -9.75 -14.37
CA GLY A 137 20.55 -9.44 -13.54
C GLY A 137 20.95 -7.97 -13.54
N GLY A 138 20.11 -7.07 -14.06
CA GLY A 138 20.36 -5.64 -14.11
C GLY A 138 20.58 -5.01 -12.72
N GLU A 139 21.31 -3.91 -12.66
CA GLU A 139 21.56 -3.14 -11.44
C GLU A 139 20.29 -2.46 -10.92
N SER A 140 20.34 -2.00 -9.66
CA SER A 140 19.23 -1.22 -9.07
C SER A 140 19.05 0.09 -9.83
N ALA A 141 17.83 0.38 -10.25
CA ALA A 141 17.49 1.65 -10.87
C ALA A 141 17.73 2.83 -9.91
N LYS A 142 17.94 4.02 -10.46
CA LYS A 142 18.12 5.25 -9.66
C LYS A 142 16.82 5.61 -8.94
N GLN A 143 16.84 5.57 -7.62
CA GLN A 143 15.69 5.82 -6.77
C GLN A 143 15.05 7.18 -7.04
N GLU A 144 15.84 8.25 -7.09
CA GLU A 144 15.35 9.62 -7.34
C GLU A 144 14.50 9.77 -8.61
N THR A 145 14.82 8.99 -9.65
CA THR A 145 14.04 9.00 -10.90
C THR A 145 12.66 8.40 -10.68
N TYR A 146 12.61 7.27 -9.96
CA TYR A 146 11.34 6.58 -9.69
C TYR A 146 10.51 7.31 -8.63
N ASP A 147 11.12 8.02 -7.67
CA ASP A 147 10.41 8.89 -6.73
C ASP A 147 9.60 9.96 -7.48
N LYS A 148 10.24 10.63 -8.44
CA LYS A 148 9.56 11.62 -9.30
C LYS A 148 8.41 11.00 -10.11
N LEU A 149 8.62 9.80 -10.68
CA LEU A 149 7.60 9.09 -11.44
C LEU A 149 6.43 8.63 -10.56
N CYS A 150 6.71 8.16 -9.35
CA CYS A 150 5.70 7.77 -8.36
C CYS A 150 4.84 8.95 -7.94
N LYS A 151 5.47 10.09 -7.63
CA LYS A 151 4.78 11.34 -7.29
C LYS A 151 3.87 11.79 -8.43
N TYR A 152 4.42 11.89 -9.63
CA TYR A 152 3.66 12.27 -10.82
C TYR A 152 2.47 11.34 -11.08
N ALA A 153 2.68 10.02 -11.00
CA ALA A 153 1.62 9.03 -11.20
C ALA A 153 0.50 9.15 -10.15
N SER A 154 0.88 9.41 -8.88
CA SER A 154 -0.09 9.61 -7.80
C SER A 154 -0.92 10.89 -7.99
N GLU A 155 -0.29 11.99 -8.42
CA GLU A 155 -0.98 13.24 -8.74
C GLU A 155 -1.95 13.06 -9.92
N ARG A 156 -1.53 12.35 -10.98
CA ARG A 156 -2.40 12.08 -12.15
C ARG A 156 -3.58 11.17 -11.81
N GLU A 157 -3.40 10.22 -10.90
CA GLU A 157 -4.49 9.38 -10.42
C GLU A 157 -5.57 10.20 -9.71
N VAL A 158 -5.17 11.18 -8.89
CA VAL A 158 -6.12 12.10 -8.23
C VAL A 158 -6.91 12.89 -9.26
N VAL A 159 -6.22 13.50 -10.23
CA VAL A 159 -6.87 14.29 -11.30
C VAL A 159 -7.83 13.42 -12.12
N ALA A 160 -7.44 12.19 -12.46
CA ALA A 160 -8.31 11.27 -13.19
C ALA A 160 -9.57 10.90 -12.39
N ALA A 161 -9.43 10.64 -11.11
CA ALA A 161 -10.56 10.33 -10.23
C ALA A 161 -11.50 11.55 -10.03
N GLU A 162 -10.96 12.76 -10.02
CA GLU A 162 -11.75 14.00 -9.96
C GLU A 162 -12.51 14.24 -11.26
N ALA A 163 -11.85 14.03 -12.40
CA ALA A 163 -12.50 14.14 -13.72
C ALA A 163 -13.63 13.11 -13.90
N GLU A 164 -13.42 11.86 -13.44
CA GLU A 164 -14.43 10.81 -13.45
C GLU A 164 -15.66 11.21 -12.62
N ARG A 165 -15.46 11.75 -11.42
CA ARG A 165 -16.56 12.23 -10.56
C ARG A 165 -17.31 13.41 -11.15
N ALA A 166 -16.63 14.30 -11.88
CA ALA A 166 -17.22 15.46 -12.51
C ALA A 166 -18.01 15.11 -13.78
N SER A 167 -17.82 13.90 -14.33
CA SER A 167 -18.50 13.42 -15.54
C SER A 167 -19.83 12.68 -15.26
N ILE A 168 -20.12 12.40 -13.99
CA ILE A 168 -21.35 11.75 -13.50
C ILE A 168 -22.35 12.82 -13.05
#